data_6940bae2e4ee39bc5726e0832e49eef5
#
_entry.id   6940bae2e4ee39bc5726e0832e49eef5
#
_cell.length_a   1.000
_cell.length_b   1.000
_cell.length_c   1.000
_cell.angle_alpha   90.00
_cell.angle_beta   90.00
_cell.angle_gamma   90.00
#
_symmetry.space_group_name_H-M   'P 1'
#
loop_
_entity.id
_entity.type
_entity.pdbx_description
1 polymer ?
#
loop_
_entity_poly.entity_id
_entity_poly.type
_entity_poly.pdbx_seq_one_letter_code
_entity_poly.pdbx_strand_id
1 'polypeptide(L)'
;MENTIVQLSKYVITFLMICFTVQSFAALKERDEDERHYILMRQIIMIILMNFICFFVMFLQEGEVSTIQMFLLTMAYILGVQILYRLIYRKASMILVNNMCMLLSISMIILTRLSVSKAMSQYKILAASTLLCFIIPVIVRKGKFLKNLTWIYAVLGIAMLSVVMVLGFTSGGAKLSIEIHGITFQLSEIAKITLVFFMAGMLREDNSFGNVVKATVVAAVHVLILVASTDLGTAFVFFMAVSYTHLRAHETRHDL
;
A
#
# COMPACT_ATOMS: atom_id res chain seq x y z
N MET A 1 -15.09 15.69 32.79
CA MET A 1 -15.70 14.72 31.86
C MET A 1 -14.90 14.59 30.57
N GLU A 2 -14.50 15.67 29.91
CA GLU A 2 -13.73 15.66 28.66
C GLU A 2 -12.42 14.88 28.74
N ASN A 3 -11.59 15.14 29.75
CA ASN A 3 -10.36 14.40 30.01
C ASN A 3 -10.56 12.89 30.21
N THR A 4 -11.67 12.49 30.81
CA THR A 4 -12.00 11.07 31.04
C THR A 4 -12.34 10.38 29.72
N ILE A 5 -13.10 11.04 28.84
CA ILE A 5 -13.47 10.53 27.50
C ILE A 5 -12.20 10.36 26.66
N VAL A 6 -11.30 11.36 26.67
CA VAL A 6 -10.01 11.32 25.95
C VAL A 6 -9.12 10.19 26.45
N GLN A 7 -9.07 9.97 27.77
CA GLN A 7 -8.28 8.87 28.32
C GLN A 7 -8.86 7.50 27.98
N LEU A 8 -10.18 7.36 28.08
CA LEU A 8 -10.86 6.09 27.76
C LEU A 8 -10.73 5.75 26.27
N SER A 9 -10.83 6.76 25.38
CA SER A 9 -10.73 6.55 23.93
C SER A 9 -9.40 5.92 23.50
N LYS A 10 -8.29 6.23 24.17
CA LYS A 10 -6.97 5.62 23.85
C LYS A 10 -7.00 4.10 23.99
N TYR A 11 -7.61 3.61 25.08
CA TYR A 11 -7.71 2.17 25.32
C TYR A 11 -8.67 1.52 24.33
N VAL A 12 -9.79 2.17 24.02
CA VAL A 12 -10.77 1.65 23.04
C VAL A 12 -10.17 1.59 21.64
N ILE A 13 -9.45 2.63 21.19
CA ILE A 13 -8.79 2.67 19.90
C ILE A 13 -7.72 1.56 19.81
N THR A 14 -6.87 1.43 20.84
CA THR A 14 -5.84 0.38 20.89
C THR A 14 -6.48 -1.00 20.84
N PHE A 15 -7.55 -1.23 21.59
CA PHE A 15 -8.29 -2.49 21.58
C PHE A 15 -8.87 -2.81 20.20
N LEU A 16 -9.49 -1.82 19.52
CA LEU A 16 -10.02 -1.99 18.17
C LEU A 16 -8.92 -2.35 17.16
N MET A 17 -7.75 -1.72 17.26
CA MET A 17 -6.61 -2.03 16.39
C MET A 17 -6.09 -3.46 16.60
N ILE A 18 -6.00 -3.91 17.86
CA ILE A 18 -5.61 -5.29 18.19
C ILE A 18 -6.65 -6.28 17.63
N CYS A 19 -7.94 -6.04 17.90
CA CYS A 19 -9.02 -6.89 17.39
C CYS A 19 -9.02 -6.95 15.86
N PHE A 20 -8.83 -5.82 15.18
CA PHE A 20 -8.73 -5.78 13.72
C PHE A 20 -7.56 -6.62 13.21
N THR A 21 -6.39 -6.49 13.84
CA THR A 21 -5.19 -7.26 13.47
C THR A 21 -5.42 -8.76 13.65
N VAL A 22 -5.96 -9.18 14.80
CA VAL A 22 -6.29 -10.59 15.06
C VAL A 22 -7.29 -11.12 14.02
N GLN A 23 -8.32 -10.34 13.69
CA GLN A 23 -9.29 -10.74 12.66
C GLN A 23 -8.67 -10.81 11.26
N SER A 24 -7.66 -9.98 10.93
CA SER A 24 -6.95 -10.08 9.66
C SER A 24 -6.21 -11.41 9.52
N PHE A 25 -5.55 -11.88 10.58
CA PHE A 25 -4.93 -13.20 10.60
C PHE A 25 -5.97 -14.34 10.60
N ALA A 26 -7.08 -14.19 11.31
CA ALA A 26 -8.16 -15.17 11.31
C ALA A 26 -8.77 -15.32 9.90
N ALA A 27 -9.04 -14.20 9.21
CA ALA A 27 -9.58 -14.20 7.85
C ALA A 27 -8.63 -14.84 6.81
N LEU A 28 -7.30 -14.78 7.03
CA LEU A 28 -6.31 -15.46 6.18
C LEU A 28 -6.33 -16.98 6.38
N LYS A 29 -6.61 -17.44 7.60
CA LYS A 29 -6.63 -18.85 7.95
C LYS A 29 -7.98 -19.51 7.65
N GLU A 30 -9.06 -18.74 7.61
CA GLU A 30 -10.42 -19.25 7.41
C GLU A 30 -10.61 -19.76 5.99
N ARG A 31 -11.13 -20.99 5.88
CA ARG A 31 -11.41 -21.69 4.62
C ARG A 31 -12.87 -21.58 4.20
N ASP A 32 -13.77 -21.43 5.17
CA ASP A 32 -15.18 -21.24 4.90
C ASP A 32 -15.41 -19.82 4.36
N GLU A 33 -16.06 -19.71 3.20
CA GLU A 33 -16.28 -18.42 2.53
C GLU A 33 -17.28 -17.56 3.28
N ASP A 34 -18.31 -18.14 3.90
CA ASP A 34 -19.34 -17.42 4.64
C ASP A 34 -18.77 -16.85 5.95
N GLU A 35 -18.03 -17.67 6.70
CA GLU A 35 -17.37 -17.22 7.93
C GLU A 35 -16.31 -16.14 7.63
N ARG A 36 -15.53 -16.32 6.57
CA ARG A 36 -14.58 -15.31 6.12
C ARG A 36 -15.26 -14.00 5.74
N HIS A 37 -16.41 -14.06 5.05
CA HIS A 37 -17.20 -12.88 4.72
C HIS A 37 -17.69 -12.16 5.97
N TYR A 38 -18.12 -12.91 6.98
CA TYR A 38 -18.57 -12.36 8.26
C TYR A 38 -17.43 -11.65 9.03
N ILE A 39 -16.22 -12.22 9.02
CA ILE A 39 -15.04 -11.58 9.60
C ILE A 39 -14.73 -10.26 8.86
N LEU A 40 -14.77 -10.25 7.52
CA LEU A 40 -14.51 -9.06 6.73
C LEU A 40 -15.53 -7.94 6.97
N MET A 41 -16.79 -8.27 7.17
CA MET A 41 -17.82 -7.29 7.53
C MET A 41 -17.55 -6.67 8.90
N ARG A 42 -17.19 -7.48 9.91
CA ARG A 42 -16.79 -6.99 11.24
C ARG A 42 -15.58 -6.04 11.16
N GLN A 43 -14.61 -6.31 10.31
CA GLN A 43 -13.48 -5.41 10.08
C GLN A 43 -13.91 -4.03 9.58
N ILE A 44 -14.87 -3.97 8.65
CA ILE A 44 -15.41 -2.69 8.14
C ILE A 44 -16.06 -1.90 9.28
N ILE A 45 -16.86 -2.58 10.12
CA ILE A 45 -17.49 -1.95 11.29
C ILE A 45 -16.41 -1.39 12.25
N MET A 46 -15.31 -2.13 12.47
CA MET A 46 -14.20 -1.64 13.30
C MET A 46 -13.52 -0.41 12.72
N ILE A 47 -13.32 -0.37 11.39
CA ILE A 47 -12.75 0.81 10.70
C ILE A 47 -13.66 2.02 10.91
N ILE A 48 -14.97 1.86 10.70
CA ILE A 48 -15.96 2.92 10.88
C ILE A 48 -15.96 3.42 12.33
N LEU A 49 -16.00 2.51 13.28
CA LEU A 49 -16.03 2.83 14.72
C LEU A 49 -14.75 3.55 15.16
N MET A 50 -13.59 3.08 14.71
CA MET A 50 -12.32 3.72 15.00
C MET A 50 -12.26 5.16 14.45
N ASN A 51 -12.66 5.36 13.20
CA ASN A 51 -12.74 6.71 12.62
C ASN A 51 -13.68 7.60 13.43
N PHE A 52 -14.87 7.12 13.73
CA PHE A 52 -15.86 7.88 14.50
C PHE A 52 -15.29 8.31 15.86
N ILE A 53 -14.71 7.39 16.63
CA ILE A 53 -14.14 7.69 17.95
C ILE A 53 -12.99 8.70 17.84
N CYS A 54 -12.08 8.51 16.89
CA CYS A 54 -10.91 9.40 16.75
C CYS A 54 -11.33 10.82 16.37
N PHE A 55 -12.19 10.98 15.36
CA PHE A 55 -12.64 12.29 14.92
C PHE A 55 -13.56 12.96 15.94
N PHE A 56 -14.39 12.18 16.63
CA PHE A 56 -15.24 12.69 17.73
C PHE A 56 -14.39 13.26 18.88
N VAL A 57 -13.35 12.53 19.29
CA VAL A 57 -12.42 13.01 20.34
C VAL A 57 -11.66 14.26 19.89
N MET A 58 -11.19 14.32 18.63
CA MET A 58 -10.55 15.53 18.09
C MET A 58 -11.52 16.72 18.09
N PHE A 59 -12.77 16.50 17.68
CA PHE A 59 -13.79 17.55 17.67
C PHE A 59 -14.09 18.07 19.09
N LEU A 60 -14.13 17.19 20.10
CA LEU A 60 -14.32 17.61 21.50
C LEU A 60 -13.16 18.46 22.01
N GLN A 61 -11.92 18.20 21.54
CA GLN A 61 -10.73 18.94 21.97
C GLN A 61 -10.53 20.28 21.27
N GLU A 62 -10.85 20.36 19.97
CA GLU A 62 -10.53 21.52 19.12
C GLU A 62 -11.78 22.35 18.82
N GLY A 63 -12.98 21.76 18.82
CA GLY A 63 -14.23 22.43 18.49
C GLY A 63 -14.36 22.89 17.04
N GLU A 64 -13.43 22.48 16.17
CA GLU A 64 -13.36 22.97 14.80
C GLU A 64 -14.28 22.21 13.83
N VAL A 65 -15.06 22.94 13.04
CA VAL A 65 -15.94 22.37 11.99
C VAL A 65 -15.11 21.67 10.90
N SER A 66 -13.88 22.09 10.66
CA SER A 66 -12.94 21.46 9.75
C SER A 66 -12.68 19.98 10.06
N THR A 67 -12.66 19.60 11.33
CA THR A 67 -12.52 18.21 11.79
C THR A 67 -13.72 17.36 11.37
N ILE A 68 -14.94 17.90 11.45
CA ILE A 68 -16.14 17.20 10.98
C ILE A 68 -16.12 17.03 9.47
N GLN A 69 -15.70 18.04 8.74
CA GLN A 69 -15.55 17.96 7.28
C GLN A 69 -14.57 16.84 6.89
N MET A 70 -13.42 16.76 7.54
CA MET A 70 -12.42 15.72 7.28
C MET A 70 -12.94 14.32 7.64
N PHE A 71 -13.71 14.19 8.72
CA PHE A 71 -14.41 12.95 9.07
C PHE A 71 -15.34 12.48 7.92
N LEU A 72 -16.21 13.37 7.45
CA LEU A 72 -17.16 13.04 6.38
C LEU A 72 -16.45 12.65 5.08
N LEU A 73 -15.40 13.38 4.70
CA LEU A 73 -14.59 13.07 3.53
C LEU A 73 -13.88 11.70 3.66
N THR A 74 -13.29 11.42 4.82
CA THR A 74 -12.61 10.15 5.07
C THR A 74 -13.60 8.98 5.05
N MET A 75 -14.77 9.14 5.67
CA MET A 75 -15.82 8.12 5.65
C MET A 75 -16.37 7.88 4.25
N ALA A 76 -16.67 8.95 3.51
CA ALA A 76 -17.14 8.83 2.13
C ALA A 76 -16.11 8.12 1.24
N TYR A 77 -14.81 8.41 1.43
CA TYR A 77 -13.74 7.75 0.72
C TYR A 77 -13.67 6.25 1.05
N ILE A 78 -13.64 5.86 2.33
CA ILE A 78 -13.55 4.46 2.76
C ILE A 78 -14.73 3.65 2.23
N LEU A 79 -15.95 4.15 2.41
CA LEU A 79 -17.15 3.48 1.92
C LEU A 79 -17.18 3.42 0.39
N GLY A 80 -16.77 4.50 -0.28
CA GLY A 80 -16.65 4.55 -1.74
C GLY A 80 -15.68 3.50 -2.28
N VAL A 81 -14.50 3.38 -1.69
CA VAL A 81 -13.49 2.36 -2.06
C VAL A 81 -14.05 0.95 -1.86
N GLN A 82 -14.69 0.68 -0.71
CA GLN A 82 -15.29 -0.62 -0.44
C GLN A 82 -16.35 -1.02 -1.46
N ILE A 83 -17.21 -0.08 -1.84
CA ILE A 83 -18.26 -0.30 -2.85
C ILE A 83 -17.63 -0.50 -4.23
N LEU A 84 -16.70 0.36 -4.64
CA LEU A 84 -16.07 0.31 -5.95
C LEU A 84 -15.30 -0.99 -6.17
N TYR A 85 -14.52 -1.46 -5.18
CA TYR A 85 -13.82 -2.74 -5.31
C TYR A 85 -14.78 -3.92 -5.46
N ARG A 86 -15.88 -3.94 -4.72
CA ARG A 86 -16.90 -4.99 -4.83
C ARG A 86 -17.63 -4.98 -6.18
N LEU A 87 -17.87 -3.80 -6.75
CA LEU A 87 -18.56 -3.66 -8.03
C LEU A 87 -17.64 -3.96 -9.23
N ILE A 88 -16.43 -3.38 -9.23
CA ILE A 88 -15.52 -3.44 -10.40
C ILE A 88 -14.64 -4.69 -10.35
N TYR A 89 -14.12 -5.04 -9.17
CA TYR A 89 -13.15 -6.13 -9.00
C TYR A 89 -13.65 -7.20 -8.04
N ARG A 90 -14.68 -7.93 -8.43
CA ARG A 90 -15.31 -8.99 -7.62
C ARG A 90 -14.35 -10.09 -7.14
N LYS A 91 -13.22 -10.28 -7.84
CA LYS A 91 -12.18 -11.26 -7.48
C LYS A 91 -11.03 -10.66 -6.65
N ALA A 92 -11.12 -9.37 -6.29
CA ALA A 92 -10.10 -8.76 -5.44
C ALA A 92 -10.16 -9.31 -4.02
N SER A 93 -9.01 -9.46 -3.39
CA SER A 93 -8.92 -9.87 -1.99
C SER A 93 -9.46 -8.76 -1.09
N MET A 94 -10.64 -8.95 -0.53
CA MET A 94 -11.26 -7.97 0.38
C MET A 94 -10.47 -7.82 1.69
N ILE A 95 -9.69 -8.81 2.10
CA ILE A 95 -8.75 -8.69 3.23
C ILE A 95 -7.74 -7.58 2.95
N LEU A 96 -7.18 -7.56 1.73
CA LEU A 96 -6.22 -6.52 1.32
C LEU A 96 -6.87 -5.15 1.29
N VAL A 97 -8.09 -5.03 0.76
CA VAL A 97 -8.85 -3.78 0.71
C VAL A 97 -9.15 -3.26 2.11
N ASN A 98 -9.58 -4.12 3.04
CA ASN A 98 -9.85 -3.74 4.43
C ASN A 98 -8.57 -3.26 5.14
N ASN A 99 -7.45 -3.98 4.99
CA ASN A 99 -6.18 -3.56 5.56
C ASN A 99 -5.70 -2.22 4.99
N MET A 100 -5.84 -2.02 3.69
CA MET A 100 -5.55 -0.73 3.05
C MET A 100 -6.43 0.39 3.63
N CYS A 101 -7.75 0.18 3.74
CA CYS A 101 -8.67 1.16 4.30
C CYS A 101 -8.33 1.49 5.77
N MET A 102 -7.93 0.49 6.57
CA MET A 102 -7.52 0.71 7.97
C MET A 102 -6.28 1.60 8.04
N LEU A 103 -5.24 1.32 7.26
CA LEU A 103 -4.01 2.11 7.23
C LEU A 103 -4.25 3.54 6.73
N LEU A 104 -5.09 3.70 5.70
CA LEU A 104 -5.48 5.01 5.18
C LEU A 104 -6.28 5.82 6.22
N SER A 105 -7.18 5.16 6.96
CA SER A 105 -7.90 5.77 8.08
C SER A 105 -6.95 6.33 9.13
N ILE A 106 -5.99 5.52 9.58
CA ILE A 106 -4.99 5.95 10.57
C ILE A 106 -4.19 7.14 10.03
N SER A 107 -3.76 7.08 8.77
CA SER A 107 -3.02 8.17 8.13
C SER A 107 -3.84 9.47 8.10
N MET A 108 -5.10 9.42 7.71
CA MET A 108 -5.97 10.60 7.63
C MET A 108 -6.26 11.18 9.02
N ILE A 109 -6.48 10.34 10.03
CA ILE A 109 -6.66 10.76 11.43
C ILE A 109 -5.42 11.52 11.93
N ILE A 110 -4.23 10.96 11.74
CA ILE A 110 -2.97 11.58 12.19
C ILE A 110 -2.72 12.89 11.46
N LEU A 111 -2.89 12.91 10.14
CA LEU A 111 -2.68 14.13 9.34
C LEU A 111 -3.67 15.24 9.71
N THR A 112 -4.93 14.91 9.93
CA THR A 112 -5.94 15.90 10.34
C THR A 112 -5.56 16.52 11.67
N ARG A 113 -5.09 15.72 12.63
CA ARG A 113 -4.63 16.22 13.93
C ARG A 113 -3.40 17.12 13.83
N LEU A 114 -2.49 16.82 12.90
CA LEU A 114 -1.27 17.63 12.72
C LEU A 114 -1.54 18.92 11.94
N SER A 115 -2.35 18.83 10.89
CA SER A 115 -2.69 19.98 10.02
C SER A 115 -3.81 19.60 9.06
N VAL A 116 -4.97 20.24 9.23
CA VAL A 116 -6.13 20.05 8.32
C VAL A 116 -5.78 20.38 6.87
N SER A 117 -4.97 21.41 6.63
CA SER A 117 -4.52 21.79 5.28
C SER A 117 -3.70 20.67 4.61
N LYS A 118 -2.77 20.04 5.34
CA LYS A 118 -2.01 18.88 4.84
C LYS A 118 -2.91 17.68 4.61
N ALA A 119 -3.86 17.42 5.52
CA ALA A 119 -4.83 16.34 5.38
C ALA A 119 -5.70 16.53 4.12
N MET A 120 -6.16 17.75 3.83
CA MET A 120 -6.93 18.05 2.63
C MET A 120 -6.10 17.84 1.35
N SER A 121 -4.83 18.23 1.34
CA SER A 121 -3.93 18.00 0.21
C SER A 121 -3.70 16.51 -0.01
N GLN A 122 -3.46 15.77 1.07
CA GLN A 122 -3.30 14.31 1.03
C GLN A 122 -4.57 13.61 0.55
N TYR A 123 -5.76 14.07 0.96
CA TYR A 123 -7.03 13.54 0.49
C TYR A 123 -7.19 13.65 -1.03
N LYS A 124 -6.81 14.79 -1.61
CA LYS A 124 -6.85 14.99 -3.07
C LYS A 124 -5.92 14.03 -3.80
N ILE A 125 -4.69 13.86 -3.30
CA ILE A 125 -3.71 12.92 -3.85
C ILE A 125 -4.24 11.49 -3.73
N LEU A 126 -4.80 11.14 -2.59
CA LEU A 126 -5.37 9.82 -2.32
C LEU A 126 -6.51 9.49 -3.30
N ALA A 127 -7.44 10.42 -3.52
CA ALA A 127 -8.53 10.25 -4.48
C ALA A 127 -8.02 10.05 -5.92
N ALA A 128 -7.05 10.87 -6.35
CA ALA A 128 -6.44 10.75 -7.68
C ALA A 128 -5.70 9.43 -7.85
N SER A 129 -4.91 9.01 -6.84
CA SER A 129 -4.18 7.73 -6.85
C SER A 129 -5.11 6.53 -6.91
N THR A 130 -6.24 6.60 -6.22
CA THR A 130 -7.25 5.53 -6.23
C THR A 130 -7.86 5.37 -7.62
N LEU A 131 -8.19 6.47 -8.30
CA LEU A 131 -8.66 6.42 -9.69
C LEU A 131 -7.63 5.77 -10.62
N LEU A 132 -6.35 6.13 -10.48
CA LEU A 132 -5.26 5.49 -11.23
C LEU A 132 -5.18 3.99 -10.92
N CYS A 133 -5.29 3.58 -9.66
CA CYS A 133 -5.30 2.17 -9.26
C CYS A 133 -6.43 1.37 -9.88
N PHE A 134 -7.58 1.97 -10.16
CA PHE A 134 -8.67 1.31 -10.90
C PHE A 134 -8.39 1.18 -12.40
N ILE A 135 -7.58 2.06 -12.98
CA ILE A 135 -7.26 2.03 -14.42
C ILE A 135 -6.13 1.03 -14.71
N ILE A 136 -5.13 0.92 -13.84
CA ILE A 136 -3.93 0.08 -14.04
C ILE A 136 -4.27 -1.39 -14.38
N PRO A 137 -5.14 -2.11 -13.65
CA PRO A 137 -5.46 -3.50 -13.97
C PRO A 137 -6.10 -3.67 -15.35
N VAL A 138 -6.87 -2.67 -15.80
CA VAL A 138 -7.47 -2.68 -17.16
C VAL A 138 -6.39 -2.55 -18.23
N ILE A 139 -5.42 -1.64 -18.02
CA ILE A 139 -4.28 -1.46 -18.93
C ILE A 139 -3.44 -2.73 -18.98
N VAL A 140 -3.09 -3.30 -17.82
CA VAL A 140 -2.28 -4.52 -17.72
C VAL A 140 -2.97 -5.70 -18.40
N ARG A 141 -4.28 -5.86 -18.22
CA ARG A 141 -5.06 -6.95 -18.84
C ARG A 141 -5.13 -6.84 -20.35
N LYS A 142 -5.22 -5.62 -20.90
CA LYS A 142 -5.31 -5.36 -22.36
C LYS A 142 -3.94 -5.19 -23.02
N GLY A 143 -2.92 -4.85 -22.27
CA GLY A 143 -1.59 -4.46 -22.75
C GLY A 143 -0.71 -5.63 -23.16
N LYS A 144 -0.97 -6.23 -24.32
CA LYS A 144 -0.11 -7.31 -24.86
C LYS A 144 1.33 -6.83 -25.11
N PHE A 145 1.55 -5.54 -25.39
CA PHE A 145 2.88 -4.95 -25.63
C PHE A 145 3.74 -4.90 -24.37
N LEU A 146 3.14 -4.85 -23.18
CA LEU A 146 3.86 -4.83 -21.91
C LEU A 146 4.76 -6.07 -21.72
N LYS A 147 4.41 -7.17 -22.39
CA LYS A 147 5.14 -8.44 -22.31
C LYS A 147 6.52 -8.40 -22.97
N ASN A 148 6.64 -7.63 -24.04
CA ASN A 148 7.86 -7.56 -24.84
C ASN A 148 8.89 -6.58 -24.24
N LEU A 149 8.54 -5.86 -23.20
CA LEU A 149 9.34 -4.81 -22.58
C LEU A 149 10.09 -5.26 -21.31
N THR A 150 10.16 -6.58 -21.06
CA THR A 150 10.72 -7.15 -19.82
C THR A 150 12.09 -6.57 -19.45
N TRP A 151 13.04 -6.58 -20.37
CA TRP A 151 14.38 -6.03 -20.11
C TRP A 151 14.41 -4.50 -20.00
N ILE A 152 13.48 -3.82 -20.65
CA ILE A 152 13.33 -2.35 -20.53
C ILE A 152 12.93 -1.99 -19.11
N TYR A 153 12.03 -2.77 -18.48
CA TYR A 153 11.66 -2.55 -17.07
C TYR A 153 12.84 -2.72 -16.11
N ALA A 154 13.71 -3.72 -16.35
CA ALA A 154 14.92 -3.91 -15.55
C ALA A 154 15.87 -2.71 -15.64
N VAL A 155 16.17 -2.28 -16.87
CA VAL A 155 17.07 -1.15 -17.12
C VAL A 155 16.48 0.15 -16.57
N LEU A 156 15.19 0.39 -16.79
CA LEU A 156 14.49 1.58 -16.30
C LEU A 156 14.51 1.64 -14.77
N GLY A 157 14.22 0.54 -14.09
CA GLY A 157 14.24 0.47 -12.63
C GLY A 157 15.63 0.76 -12.05
N ILE A 158 16.68 0.12 -12.59
CA ILE A 158 18.07 0.37 -12.17
C ILE A 158 18.48 1.81 -12.46
N ALA A 159 18.15 2.34 -13.64
CA ALA A 159 18.48 3.73 -14.00
C ALA A 159 17.81 4.72 -13.05
N MET A 160 16.52 4.53 -12.73
CA MET A 160 15.80 5.40 -11.79
C MET A 160 16.43 5.37 -10.39
N LEU A 161 16.76 4.20 -9.87
CA LEU A 161 17.42 4.06 -8.56
C LEU A 161 18.82 4.69 -8.58
N SER A 162 19.58 4.50 -9.66
CA SER A 162 20.92 5.10 -9.82
C SER A 162 20.86 6.62 -9.87
N VAL A 163 19.88 7.19 -10.58
CA VAL A 163 19.65 8.64 -10.64
C VAL A 163 19.35 9.19 -9.23
N VAL A 164 18.49 8.54 -8.47
CA VAL A 164 18.18 8.97 -7.10
C VAL A 164 19.40 8.85 -6.19
N MET A 165 20.18 7.80 -6.32
CA MET A 165 21.39 7.61 -5.53
C MET A 165 22.40 8.74 -5.73
N VAL A 166 22.51 9.28 -6.98
CA VAL A 166 23.45 10.35 -7.32
C VAL A 166 22.87 11.75 -7.07
N LEU A 167 21.62 11.99 -7.50
CA LEU A 167 20.99 13.31 -7.53
C LEU A 167 19.96 13.52 -6.42
N GLY A 168 19.54 12.45 -5.72
CA GLY A 168 18.54 12.53 -4.68
C GLY A 168 19.00 13.35 -3.46
N PHE A 169 18.08 14.13 -2.90
CA PHE A 169 18.34 14.78 -1.63
C PHE A 169 18.00 13.85 -0.46
N THR A 170 18.68 14.09 0.66
CA THR A 170 18.52 13.26 1.85
C THR A 170 17.27 13.71 2.62
N SER A 171 16.32 12.79 2.79
CA SER A 171 15.16 12.98 3.64
C SER A 171 15.10 11.83 4.66
N GLY A 172 15.06 12.16 5.96
CA GLY A 172 15.05 11.14 7.01
C GLY A 172 16.29 10.22 7.04
N GLY A 173 17.44 10.67 6.55
CA GLY A 173 18.69 9.90 6.51
C GLY A 173 18.89 9.05 5.25
N ALA A 174 17.93 8.98 4.34
CA ALA A 174 18.03 8.24 3.08
C ALA A 174 17.90 9.16 1.86
N LYS A 175 18.64 8.86 0.79
CA LYS A 175 18.48 9.54 -0.51
C LYS A 175 17.32 8.91 -1.25
N LEU A 176 16.13 9.50 -1.17
CA LEU A 176 14.90 8.86 -1.62
C LEU A 176 14.19 9.58 -2.75
N SER A 177 14.34 10.91 -2.85
CA SER A 177 13.42 11.74 -3.60
C SER A 177 14.13 12.77 -4.45
N ILE A 178 13.44 13.16 -5.52
CA ILE A 178 13.78 14.31 -6.36
C ILE A 178 12.63 15.30 -6.25
N GLU A 179 12.93 16.57 -5.99
CA GLU A 179 11.95 17.63 -5.97
C GLU A 179 11.88 18.33 -7.33
N ILE A 180 10.69 18.37 -7.91
CA ILE A 180 10.44 19.04 -9.19
C ILE A 180 9.28 19.99 -8.98
N HIS A 181 9.52 21.31 -9.08
CA HIS A 181 8.51 22.35 -8.90
C HIS A 181 7.72 22.26 -7.58
N GLY A 182 8.40 21.93 -6.47
CA GLY A 182 7.76 21.81 -5.16
C GLY A 182 6.97 20.51 -4.94
N ILE A 183 6.99 19.59 -5.91
CA ILE A 183 6.43 18.24 -5.78
C ILE A 183 7.56 17.26 -5.59
N THR A 184 7.50 16.50 -4.50
CA THR A 184 8.50 15.47 -4.20
C THR A 184 8.14 14.17 -4.89
N PHE A 185 8.99 13.70 -5.78
CA PHE A 185 8.85 12.40 -6.46
C PHE A 185 9.81 11.40 -5.86
N GLN A 186 9.27 10.29 -5.38
CA GLN A 186 10.04 9.17 -4.90
C GLN A 186 10.18 8.11 -6.01
N LEU A 187 11.29 8.15 -6.74
CA LEU A 187 11.51 7.27 -7.88
C LEU A 187 11.63 5.79 -7.48
N SER A 188 12.03 5.50 -6.24
CA SER A 188 12.06 4.14 -5.72
C SER A 188 10.67 3.48 -5.69
N GLU A 189 9.58 4.27 -5.52
CA GLU A 189 8.21 3.76 -5.62
C GLU A 189 7.87 3.29 -7.03
N ILE A 190 8.32 4.04 -8.05
CA ILE A 190 8.12 3.65 -9.46
C ILE A 190 9.03 2.46 -9.81
N ALA A 191 10.26 2.44 -9.30
CA ALA A 191 11.18 1.33 -9.52
C ALA A 191 10.64 -0.01 -8.94
N LYS A 192 9.86 0.00 -7.85
CA LYS A 192 9.15 -1.19 -7.36
C LYS A 192 8.20 -1.75 -8.43
N ILE A 193 7.44 -0.88 -9.08
CA ILE A 193 6.48 -1.28 -10.11
C ILE A 193 7.23 -1.89 -11.31
N THR A 194 8.32 -1.25 -11.77
CA THR A 194 9.11 -1.78 -12.88
C THR A 194 9.76 -3.12 -12.56
N LEU A 195 10.24 -3.32 -11.32
CA LEU A 195 10.76 -4.62 -10.88
C LEU A 195 9.69 -5.70 -10.91
N VAL A 196 8.48 -5.42 -10.42
CA VAL A 196 7.37 -6.39 -10.45
C VAL A 196 7.02 -6.77 -11.89
N PHE A 197 6.98 -5.81 -12.83
CA PHE A 197 6.75 -6.10 -14.25
C PHE A 197 7.89 -6.93 -14.86
N PHE A 198 9.14 -6.63 -14.51
CA PHE A 198 10.29 -7.42 -14.93
C PHE A 198 10.20 -8.86 -14.44
N MET A 199 10.00 -9.06 -13.12
CA MET A 199 9.88 -10.39 -12.51
C MET A 199 8.73 -11.19 -13.12
N ALA A 200 7.56 -10.56 -13.28
CA ALA A 200 6.41 -11.18 -13.90
C ALA A 200 6.66 -11.57 -15.38
N GLY A 201 7.39 -10.74 -16.13
CA GLY A 201 7.77 -11.03 -17.51
C GLY A 201 8.75 -12.17 -17.64
N MET A 202 9.79 -12.20 -16.78
CA MET A 202 10.83 -13.24 -16.80
C MET A 202 10.33 -14.62 -16.39
N LEU A 203 9.46 -14.68 -15.38
CA LEU A 203 9.01 -15.95 -14.77
C LEU A 203 7.70 -16.49 -15.36
N ARG A 204 7.13 -15.79 -16.33
CA ARG A 204 5.82 -16.15 -16.89
C ARG A 204 5.88 -17.29 -17.90
N GLU A 205 6.83 -17.28 -18.81
CA GLU A 205 6.87 -18.16 -19.98
C GLU A 205 7.84 -19.33 -19.79
N ASP A 206 8.87 -19.13 -18.98
CA ASP A 206 9.88 -20.15 -18.74
C ASP A 206 10.45 -20.00 -17.31
N ASN A 207 10.09 -20.96 -16.48
CA ASN A 207 10.60 -21.10 -15.12
C ASN A 207 11.92 -21.92 -15.09
N SER A 208 12.68 -21.93 -16.17
CA SER A 208 13.99 -22.57 -16.18
C SER A 208 14.91 -21.98 -15.10
N PHE A 209 15.78 -22.81 -14.56
CA PHE A 209 16.74 -22.36 -13.55
C PHE A 209 17.55 -21.14 -14.00
N GLY A 210 17.92 -21.07 -15.28
CA GLY A 210 18.64 -19.95 -15.86
C GLY A 210 17.86 -18.63 -15.80
N ASN A 211 16.56 -18.65 -16.08
CA ASN A 211 15.72 -17.45 -16.02
C ASN A 211 15.43 -17.02 -14.58
N VAL A 212 15.26 -17.95 -13.67
CA VAL A 212 15.13 -17.65 -12.23
C VAL A 212 16.41 -16.98 -11.71
N VAL A 213 17.59 -17.50 -12.07
CA VAL A 213 18.86 -16.90 -11.67
C VAL A 213 19.03 -15.50 -12.25
N LYS A 214 18.73 -15.27 -13.54
CA LYS A 214 18.78 -13.93 -14.15
C LYS A 214 17.86 -12.95 -13.44
N ALA A 215 16.61 -13.36 -13.17
CA ALA A 215 15.64 -12.54 -12.47
C ALA A 215 16.12 -12.18 -11.06
N THR A 216 16.68 -13.15 -10.32
CA THR A 216 17.21 -12.95 -8.97
C THR A 216 18.44 -12.01 -8.99
N VAL A 217 19.34 -12.15 -9.93
CA VAL A 217 20.53 -11.27 -10.06
C VAL A 217 20.11 -9.82 -10.31
N VAL A 218 19.20 -9.59 -11.26
CA VAL A 218 18.68 -8.23 -11.53
C VAL A 218 17.99 -7.65 -10.31
N ALA A 219 17.17 -8.43 -9.61
CA ALA A 219 16.52 -8.00 -8.40
C ALA A 219 17.50 -7.70 -7.26
N ALA A 220 18.57 -8.52 -7.12
CA ALA A 220 19.64 -8.27 -6.16
C ALA A 220 20.37 -6.95 -6.44
N VAL A 221 20.60 -6.59 -7.70
CA VAL A 221 21.17 -5.29 -8.08
C VAL A 221 20.27 -4.13 -7.60
N HIS A 222 18.96 -4.22 -7.79
CA HIS A 222 18.01 -3.21 -7.27
C HIS A 222 18.12 -3.08 -5.75
N VAL A 223 18.13 -4.21 -5.03
CA VAL A 223 18.25 -4.23 -3.56
C VAL A 223 19.57 -3.59 -3.12
N LEU A 224 20.68 -3.93 -3.77
CA LEU A 224 22.01 -3.38 -3.43
C LEU A 224 22.06 -1.85 -3.61
N ILE A 225 21.46 -1.31 -4.68
CA ILE A 225 21.39 0.14 -4.89
C ILE A 225 20.57 0.80 -3.79
N LEU A 226 19.44 0.21 -3.38
CA LEU A 226 18.62 0.73 -2.29
C LEU A 226 19.33 0.69 -0.94
N VAL A 227 20.05 -0.39 -0.64
CA VAL A 227 20.88 -0.48 0.56
C VAL A 227 21.99 0.59 0.55
N ALA A 228 22.67 0.77 -0.59
CA ALA A 228 23.66 1.82 -0.76
C ALA A 228 23.09 3.25 -0.61
N SER A 229 21.80 3.43 -0.95
CA SER A 229 21.06 4.67 -0.77
C SER A 229 20.51 4.84 0.66
N THR A 230 20.81 3.91 1.59
CA THR A 230 20.30 3.84 2.96
C THR A 230 18.78 3.70 3.08
N ASP A 231 18.11 3.27 2.01
CA ASP A 231 16.67 2.97 2.00
C ASP A 231 16.41 1.49 2.35
N LEU A 232 16.69 1.15 3.60
CA LEU A 232 16.54 -0.22 4.09
C LEU A 232 15.09 -0.71 4.08
N GLY A 233 14.12 0.20 4.28
CA GLY A 233 12.70 -0.14 4.25
C GLY A 233 12.26 -0.62 2.86
N THR A 234 12.57 0.15 1.82
CA THR A 234 12.29 -0.24 0.44
C THR A 234 13.10 -1.47 0.02
N ALA A 235 14.38 -1.57 0.41
CA ALA A 235 15.21 -2.74 0.15
C ALA A 235 14.59 -4.02 0.73
N PHE A 236 14.05 -3.98 1.95
CA PHE A 236 13.36 -5.09 2.57
C PHE A 236 12.10 -5.50 1.80
N VAL A 237 11.27 -4.55 1.35
CA VAL A 237 10.09 -4.84 0.53
C VAL A 237 10.46 -5.51 -0.78
N PHE A 238 11.53 -5.05 -1.46
CA PHE A 238 12.06 -5.69 -2.67
C PHE A 238 12.53 -7.11 -2.39
N PHE A 239 13.30 -7.31 -1.33
CA PHE A 239 13.77 -8.63 -0.93
C PHE A 239 12.62 -9.60 -0.67
N MET A 240 11.60 -9.16 0.05
CA MET A 240 10.41 -10.00 0.32
C MET A 240 9.64 -10.33 -0.96
N ALA A 241 9.46 -9.36 -1.86
CA ALA A 241 8.79 -9.59 -3.15
C ALA A 241 9.53 -10.61 -4.01
N VAL A 242 10.87 -10.53 -4.06
CA VAL A 242 11.73 -11.48 -4.80
C VAL A 242 11.67 -12.86 -4.15
N SER A 243 11.80 -12.95 -2.83
CA SER A 243 11.74 -14.21 -2.08
C SER A 243 10.41 -14.92 -2.30
N TYR A 244 9.30 -14.18 -2.26
CA TYR A 244 7.97 -14.73 -2.52
C TYR A 244 7.83 -15.27 -3.95
N THR A 245 8.27 -14.50 -4.96
CA THR A 245 8.22 -14.95 -6.36
C THR A 245 9.13 -16.14 -6.62
N HIS A 246 10.29 -16.18 -6.00
CA HIS A 246 11.23 -17.30 -6.10
C HIS A 246 10.67 -18.59 -5.50
N LEU A 247 10.09 -18.51 -4.30
CA LEU A 247 9.44 -19.67 -3.65
C LEU A 247 8.27 -20.19 -4.48
N ARG A 248 7.42 -19.32 -5.00
CA ARG A 248 6.29 -19.71 -5.84
C ARG A 248 6.70 -20.33 -7.18
N ALA A 249 7.80 -19.87 -7.77
CA ALA A 249 8.36 -20.49 -8.99
C ALA A 249 8.87 -21.90 -8.72
N HIS A 250 9.31 -22.21 -7.49
CA HIS A 250 9.71 -23.56 -7.08
C HIS A 250 8.51 -24.47 -6.81
N GLU A 251 7.44 -23.98 -6.19
CA GLU A 251 6.22 -24.79 -5.91
C GLU A 251 5.56 -25.26 -7.19
N THR A 252 5.40 -24.40 -8.20
CA THR A 252 4.82 -24.79 -9.50
C THR A 252 5.68 -25.83 -10.27
N ARG A 253 6.92 -26.05 -9.88
CA ARG A 253 7.81 -27.05 -10.49
C ARG A 253 7.65 -28.45 -9.85
N HIS A 254 7.16 -28.53 -8.63
CA HIS A 254 6.92 -29.81 -7.95
C HIS A 254 5.53 -30.40 -8.28
N ASP A 255 4.62 -29.60 -8.82
CA ASP A 255 3.25 -30.02 -9.19
C ASP A 255 3.12 -30.44 -10.68
N LEU A 256 4.21 -30.49 -11.44
CA LEU A 256 4.33 -30.99 -12.82
C LEU A 256 5.17 -32.26 -12.86
#